data_2e57d218a810b5d01d143756601becfb
#
_entry.id   2e57d218a810b5d01d143756601becfb
#
_cell.length_a   1.000
_cell.length_b   1.000
_cell.length_c   1.000
_cell.angle_alpha   90.00
_cell.angle_beta   90.00
_cell.angle_gamma   90.00
#
_symmetry.space_group_name_H-M   'P 1'
#
loop_
_entity.id
_entity.type
_entity.pdbx_description
1 polymer ?
#
loop_
_entity_poly.entity_id
_entity_poly.type
_entity_poly.pdbx_seq_one_letter_code
_entity_poly.pdbx_strand_id
1 'polypeptide(L)'
;MEENLTQEQSLIKRVVICGPESTGKSTMTKHLSVFFKTNYVDEFARDFLQKKWDSKKEICSKEDLIQIAKGQIKAENTNIKNSNKLIFCDTNILTTLAWSRTHFDEFCDPWLEKQSKLLTYDYYLILNTDIPWAVSYTHLRAHETPEH
;
A
#
# COMPACT_ATOMS: atom_id res chain seq x y z
N MET A 1 -16.87 13.73 7.88
CA MET A 1 -16.22 13.30 9.10
C MET A 1 -15.42 12.07 8.83
N GLU A 2 -14.31 11.95 9.52
CA GLU A 2 -13.45 10.81 9.24
C GLU A 2 -14.02 9.50 9.72
N GLU A 3 -14.88 9.52 10.72
CA GLU A 3 -15.55 8.30 11.14
C GLU A 3 -16.42 7.74 10.04
N ASN A 4 -16.80 8.56 9.08
CA ASN A 4 -17.64 8.12 7.97
C ASN A 4 -16.83 7.83 6.71
N LEU A 5 -15.52 7.79 6.83
CA LEU A 5 -14.66 7.52 5.68
C LEU A 5 -14.85 6.09 5.24
N THR A 6 -15.22 5.90 3.99
CA THR A 6 -15.42 4.58 3.41
C THR A 6 -14.81 4.52 2.03
N GLN A 7 -14.67 3.32 1.51
CA GLN A 7 -14.18 3.11 0.16
C GLN A 7 -15.22 3.54 -0.86
N GLU A 8 -14.80 4.29 -1.86
CA GLU A 8 -15.69 4.73 -2.93
C GLU A 8 -16.13 3.56 -3.78
N GLN A 9 -17.39 3.52 -4.15
CA GLN A 9 -17.87 2.55 -5.11
C GLN A 9 -17.42 2.95 -6.49
N SER A 10 -17.01 1.97 -7.29
CA SER A 10 -16.50 2.27 -8.63
C SER A 10 -16.50 1.00 -9.46
N LEU A 11 -16.62 1.19 -10.78
CA LEU A 11 -16.45 0.09 -11.72
C LEU A 11 -14.98 -0.16 -12.04
N ILE A 12 -14.10 0.73 -11.59
CA ILE A 12 -12.66 0.56 -11.79
C ILE A 12 -12.20 -0.63 -10.95
N LYS A 13 -11.42 -1.53 -11.54
CA LYS A 13 -10.90 -2.68 -10.82
C LYS A 13 -9.71 -2.27 -9.97
N ARG A 14 -9.69 -2.73 -8.72
CA ARG A 14 -8.63 -2.39 -7.78
C ARG A 14 -7.65 -3.54 -7.68
N VAL A 15 -6.38 -3.25 -7.97
CA VAL A 15 -5.30 -4.23 -7.92
C VAL A 15 -4.32 -3.82 -6.84
N VAL A 16 -4.09 -4.69 -5.87
CA VAL A 16 -3.16 -4.41 -4.78
C VAL A 16 -1.85 -5.12 -5.03
N ILE A 17 -0.75 -4.38 -4.94
CA ILE A 17 0.58 -4.95 -5.04
C ILE A 17 1.09 -5.09 -3.61
N CYS A 18 1.41 -6.31 -3.22
CA CYS A 18 1.87 -6.55 -1.85
C CYS A 18 3.03 -7.52 -1.84
N GLY A 19 3.64 -7.67 -0.67
CA GLY A 19 4.81 -8.52 -0.51
C GLY A 19 5.77 -7.90 0.47
N PRO A 20 6.86 -8.63 0.79
CA PRO A 20 7.84 -8.13 1.75
C PRO A 20 8.58 -6.92 1.22
N GLU A 21 9.30 -6.25 2.14
CA GLU A 21 10.14 -5.15 1.75
C GLU A 21 11.17 -5.60 0.73
N SER A 22 11.61 -4.67 -0.08
CA SER A 22 12.68 -4.92 -1.05
C SER A 22 12.31 -5.91 -2.14
N THR A 23 11.02 -6.06 -2.43
CA THR A 23 10.58 -6.91 -3.54
C THR A 23 10.25 -6.10 -4.78
N GLY A 24 10.40 -4.78 -4.73
CA GLY A 24 10.10 -3.95 -5.89
C GLY A 24 8.65 -3.55 -6.03
N LYS A 25 7.90 -3.56 -4.94
CA LYS A 25 6.46 -3.21 -5.00
C LYS A 25 6.20 -1.85 -5.62
N SER A 26 6.92 -0.83 -5.15
CA SER A 26 6.70 0.52 -5.66
C SER A 26 7.03 0.62 -7.14
N THR A 27 8.14 0.01 -7.54
CA THR A 27 8.55 0.02 -8.94
C THR A 27 7.52 -0.70 -9.81
N MET A 28 7.07 -1.86 -9.37
CA MET A 28 6.07 -2.62 -10.10
C MET A 28 4.77 -1.85 -10.22
N THR A 29 4.34 -1.22 -9.12
CA THR A 29 3.11 -0.44 -9.11
C THR A 29 3.16 0.67 -10.16
N LYS A 30 4.26 1.39 -10.22
CA LYS A 30 4.41 2.47 -11.18
C LYS A 30 4.48 1.96 -12.60
N HIS A 31 5.23 0.89 -12.83
CA HIS A 31 5.34 0.33 -14.17
C HIS A 31 4.00 -0.15 -14.70
N LEU A 32 3.23 -0.82 -13.86
CA LEU A 32 1.92 -1.31 -14.28
C LEU A 32 0.97 -0.15 -14.59
N SER A 33 1.04 0.92 -13.80
CA SER A 33 0.18 2.06 -14.06
C SER A 33 0.50 2.71 -15.40
N VAL A 34 1.79 2.79 -15.73
CA VAL A 34 2.19 3.34 -17.02
C VAL A 34 1.76 2.41 -18.15
N PHE A 35 1.98 1.11 -17.98
CA PHE A 35 1.63 0.13 -19.02
C PHE A 35 0.14 0.16 -19.33
N PHE A 36 -0.69 0.25 -18.28
CA PHE A 36 -2.14 0.28 -18.48
C PHE A 36 -2.72 1.67 -18.61
N LYS A 37 -1.86 2.69 -18.58
CA LYS A 37 -2.26 4.10 -18.77
C LYS A 37 -3.31 4.51 -17.75
N THR A 38 -3.02 4.24 -16.47
CA THR A 38 -3.94 4.55 -15.40
C THR A 38 -3.18 5.08 -14.19
N ASN A 39 -3.90 5.38 -13.12
CA ASN A 39 -3.31 5.92 -11.92
C ASN A 39 -2.81 4.82 -10.99
N TYR A 40 -2.02 5.20 -10.00
CA TYR A 40 -1.61 4.31 -8.94
C TYR A 40 -1.67 5.07 -7.62
N VAL A 41 -1.61 4.33 -6.53
CA VAL A 41 -1.63 4.90 -5.19
C VAL A 41 -0.36 4.46 -4.48
N ASP A 42 0.43 5.43 -4.03
CA ASP A 42 1.65 5.14 -3.27
C ASP A 42 1.32 4.59 -1.90
N GLU A 43 2.28 3.92 -1.30
CA GLU A 43 2.13 3.43 0.05
C GLU A 43 2.14 4.64 0.99
N PHE A 44 0.99 4.97 1.52
CA PHE A 44 0.83 6.17 2.35
C PHE A 44 1.74 6.13 3.59
N ALA A 45 1.92 4.94 4.15
CA ALA A 45 2.72 4.79 5.37
C ALA A 45 4.14 5.28 5.21
N ARG A 46 4.74 5.05 4.04
CA ARG A 46 6.14 5.43 3.83
C ARG A 46 6.35 6.93 4.01
N ASP A 47 5.53 7.73 3.33
CA ASP A 47 5.66 9.18 3.43
C ASP A 47 5.27 9.69 4.80
N PHE A 48 4.21 9.12 5.37
CA PHE A 48 3.73 9.53 6.68
C PHE A 48 4.82 9.33 7.75
N LEU A 49 5.43 8.16 7.75
CA LEU A 49 6.43 7.83 8.76
C LEU A 49 7.74 8.57 8.53
N GLN A 50 8.08 8.83 7.27
CA GLN A 50 9.28 9.59 6.96
C GLN A 50 9.14 11.03 7.47
N LYS A 51 7.98 11.63 7.24
CA LYS A 51 7.73 12.99 7.71
C LYS A 51 7.74 13.06 9.23
N LYS A 52 7.21 12.05 9.88
CA LYS A 52 7.23 12.02 11.34
C LYS A 52 8.65 11.96 11.86
N TRP A 53 9.47 11.11 11.25
CA TRP A 53 10.87 10.99 11.65
C TRP A 53 11.63 12.30 11.42
N ASP A 54 11.41 12.92 10.25
CA ASP A 54 12.11 14.17 9.91
C ASP A 54 11.75 15.31 10.86
N SER A 55 10.50 15.39 11.27
CA SER A 55 10.04 16.52 12.08
C SER A 55 10.17 16.27 13.58
N LYS A 56 9.98 15.03 14.04
CA LYS A 56 9.93 14.74 15.47
C LYS A 56 10.93 13.70 15.93
N LYS A 57 11.59 13.02 15.01
CA LYS A 57 12.51 11.92 15.31
C LYS A 57 11.81 10.82 16.09
N GLU A 58 10.54 10.56 15.78
CA GLU A 58 9.75 9.54 16.45
C GLU A 58 9.39 8.43 15.47
N ILE A 59 9.27 7.22 16.00
CA ILE A 59 8.89 6.08 15.17
C ILE A 59 7.36 5.91 15.22
N CYS A 60 6.88 4.93 14.48
CA CYS A 60 5.45 4.66 14.37
C CYS A 60 4.84 4.29 15.74
N SER A 61 3.70 4.88 16.06
CA SER A 61 2.96 4.55 17.26
C SER A 61 1.65 3.88 16.86
N LYS A 62 0.93 3.36 17.87
CA LYS A 62 -0.37 2.74 17.62
C LYS A 62 -1.34 3.71 16.98
N GLU A 63 -1.32 4.96 17.45
CA GLU A 63 -2.24 5.98 16.94
C GLU A 63 -1.96 6.32 15.49
N ASP A 64 -0.71 6.18 15.08
CA ASP A 64 -0.34 6.45 13.70
C ASP A 64 -1.01 5.48 12.73
N LEU A 65 -1.28 4.25 13.19
CA LEU A 65 -1.85 3.24 12.31
C LEU A 65 -3.22 3.65 11.78
N ILE A 66 -4.02 4.30 12.61
CA ILE A 66 -5.34 4.77 12.19
C ILE A 66 -5.18 5.87 11.15
N GLN A 67 -4.25 6.81 11.38
CA GLN A 67 -4.01 7.89 10.44
C GLN A 67 -3.49 7.35 9.10
N ILE A 68 -2.63 6.35 9.16
CA ILE A 68 -2.09 5.73 7.95
C ILE A 68 -3.22 5.06 7.16
N ALA A 69 -4.09 4.32 7.84
CA ALA A 69 -5.20 3.66 7.18
C ALA A 69 -6.15 4.66 6.55
N LYS A 70 -6.47 5.73 7.27
CA LYS A 70 -7.36 6.76 6.73
C LYS A 70 -6.74 7.44 5.52
N GLY A 71 -5.44 7.75 5.59
CA GLY A 71 -4.75 8.36 4.47
C GLY A 71 -4.74 7.48 3.25
N GLN A 72 -4.56 6.17 3.45
CA GLN A 72 -4.55 5.22 2.35
C GLN A 72 -5.91 5.17 1.66
N ILE A 73 -6.99 5.11 2.44
CA ILE A 73 -8.34 5.07 1.87
C ILE A 73 -8.64 6.36 1.10
N LYS A 74 -8.27 7.51 1.68
CA LYS A 74 -8.49 8.79 1.01
C LYS A 74 -7.72 8.87 -0.30
N ALA A 75 -6.48 8.40 -0.30
CA ALA A 75 -5.67 8.43 -1.52
C ALA A 75 -6.27 7.54 -2.60
N GLU A 76 -6.76 6.37 -2.23
CA GLU A 76 -7.42 5.49 -3.18
C GLU A 76 -8.68 6.14 -3.74
N ASN A 77 -9.49 6.71 -2.86
CA ASN A 77 -10.74 7.34 -3.29
C ASN A 77 -10.49 8.51 -4.25
N THR A 78 -9.45 9.28 -3.98
CA THR A 78 -9.11 10.42 -4.82
C THR A 78 -8.64 9.95 -6.20
N ASN A 79 -7.77 8.96 -6.22
CA ASN A 79 -7.15 8.53 -7.47
C ASN A 79 -8.06 7.67 -8.34
N ILE A 80 -9.01 6.96 -7.73
CA ILE A 80 -9.85 6.07 -8.53
C ILE A 80 -10.75 6.86 -9.47
N LYS A 81 -11.06 8.08 -9.12
CA LYS A 81 -11.95 8.90 -9.96
C LYS A 81 -11.33 9.22 -11.31
N ASN A 82 -10.01 9.23 -11.38
CA ASN A 82 -9.30 9.54 -12.62
C ASN A 82 -8.61 8.33 -13.22
N SER A 83 -8.95 7.15 -12.75
CA SER A 83 -8.30 5.93 -13.22
C SER A 83 -9.00 5.40 -14.48
N ASN A 84 -8.27 4.58 -15.22
CA ASN A 84 -8.73 4.04 -16.48
C ASN A 84 -8.84 2.53 -16.37
N LYS A 85 -10.04 2.03 -16.07
CA LYS A 85 -10.36 0.61 -15.94
C LYS A 85 -9.72 -0.09 -14.76
N LEU A 86 -8.49 0.24 -14.43
CA LEU A 86 -7.75 -0.36 -13.31
C LEU A 86 -7.11 0.74 -12.48
N ILE A 87 -6.86 0.44 -11.21
CA ILE A 87 -6.02 1.28 -10.38
C ILE A 87 -5.09 0.35 -9.61
N PHE A 88 -3.81 0.73 -9.51
CA PHE A 88 -2.82 -0.07 -8.82
C PHE A 88 -2.46 0.56 -7.49
N CYS A 89 -2.57 -0.22 -6.41
CA CYS A 89 -2.32 0.28 -5.06
C CYS A 89 -1.09 -0.40 -4.49
N ASP A 90 -0.12 0.40 -4.07
CA ASP A 90 1.07 -0.12 -3.40
C ASP A 90 0.68 -0.40 -1.96
N THR A 91 0.32 -1.63 -1.68
CA THR A 91 -0.23 -2.14 -0.42
C THR A 91 -1.61 -1.57 -0.15
N ASN A 92 -2.20 -2.00 0.94
CA ASN A 92 -3.50 -1.52 1.37
C ASN A 92 -3.64 -1.65 2.89
N ILE A 93 -4.85 -1.42 3.38
CA ILE A 93 -5.10 -1.41 4.82
C ILE A 93 -4.81 -2.77 5.48
N LEU A 94 -4.84 -3.86 4.73
CA LEU A 94 -4.52 -5.17 5.31
C LEU A 94 -3.06 -5.24 5.75
N THR A 95 -2.18 -4.54 5.04
CA THR A 95 -0.79 -4.45 5.45
C THR A 95 -0.67 -3.71 6.78
N THR A 96 -1.42 -2.62 6.93
CA THR A 96 -1.43 -1.88 8.19
C THR A 96 -1.95 -2.74 9.34
N LEU A 97 -2.98 -3.52 9.07
CA LEU A 97 -3.56 -4.40 10.08
C LEU A 97 -2.56 -5.48 10.51
N ALA A 98 -1.89 -6.09 9.54
CA ALA A 98 -0.89 -7.11 9.83
C ALA A 98 0.26 -6.53 10.64
N TRP A 99 0.71 -5.33 10.26
CA TRP A 99 1.80 -4.66 10.97
C TRP A 99 1.39 -4.35 12.41
N SER A 100 0.14 -3.95 12.60
CA SER A 100 -0.39 -3.67 13.92
C SER A 100 -0.30 -4.91 14.82
N ARG A 101 -0.70 -6.06 14.29
CA ARG A 101 -0.71 -7.26 15.08
C ARG A 101 0.67 -7.78 15.42
N THR A 102 1.63 -7.59 14.53
CA THR A 102 2.98 -8.11 14.76
C THR A 102 3.83 -7.18 15.61
N HIS A 103 3.59 -5.88 15.57
CA HIS A 103 4.46 -4.91 16.24
C HIS A 103 3.86 -4.32 17.51
N PHE A 104 2.57 -4.53 17.77
CA PHE A 104 1.91 -3.96 18.95
C PHE A 104 1.11 -5.03 19.69
N ASP A 105 1.70 -6.22 19.87
CA ASP A 105 1.10 -7.27 20.70
C ASP A 105 -0.33 -7.61 20.33
N GLU A 106 -0.55 -7.91 19.07
CA GLU A 106 -1.88 -8.27 18.58
C GLU A 106 -2.89 -7.16 18.71
N PHE A 107 -2.42 -5.94 18.93
CA PHE A 107 -3.32 -4.79 18.98
C PHE A 107 -4.05 -4.64 17.65
N CYS A 108 -5.34 -4.40 17.73
CA CYS A 108 -6.11 -4.09 16.54
C CYS A 108 -7.21 -3.11 16.91
N ASP A 109 -7.15 -1.92 16.35
CA ASP A 109 -8.16 -0.93 16.58
C ASP A 109 -9.49 -1.41 15.98
N PRO A 110 -10.62 -1.29 16.70
CA PRO A 110 -11.91 -1.76 16.18
C PRO A 110 -12.30 -1.13 14.85
N TRP A 111 -12.00 0.15 14.65
CA TRP A 111 -12.31 0.80 13.39
C TRP A 111 -11.49 0.20 12.25
N LEU A 112 -10.21 -0.04 12.51
CA LEU A 112 -9.31 -0.62 11.52
C LEU A 112 -9.77 -2.03 11.14
N GLU A 113 -10.13 -2.83 12.13
CA GLU A 113 -10.58 -4.17 11.86
C GLU A 113 -11.90 -4.18 11.08
N LYS A 114 -12.81 -3.28 11.43
CA LYS A 114 -14.07 -3.17 10.71
C LYS A 114 -13.83 -2.79 9.25
N GLN A 115 -12.95 -1.82 9.01
CA GLN A 115 -12.67 -1.39 7.65
C GLN A 115 -12.03 -2.51 6.83
N SER A 116 -11.16 -3.30 7.45
CA SER A 116 -10.51 -4.39 6.73
C SER A 116 -11.52 -5.39 6.18
N LYS A 117 -12.68 -5.50 6.81
CA LYS A 117 -13.72 -6.42 6.36
C LYS A 117 -14.64 -5.79 5.33
N LEU A 118 -14.73 -4.46 5.31
CA LEU A 118 -15.62 -3.77 4.39
C LEU A 118 -14.97 -3.42 3.06
N LEU A 119 -13.65 -3.26 3.05
CA LEU A 119 -12.95 -2.89 1.83
C LEU A 119 -12.90 -4.05 0.86
N THR A 120 -13.07 -3.76 -0.42
CA THR A 120 -13.01 -4.78 -1.45
C THR A 120 -11.95 -4.43 -2.46
N TYR A 121 -11.25 -5.46 -2.91
CA TYR A 121 -10.22 -5.34 -3.93
C TYR A 121 -10.38 -6.50 -4.89
N ASP A 122 -10.12 -6.25 -6.17
CA ASP A 122 -10.40 -7.25 -7.19
C ASP A 122 -9.26 -8.23 -7.38
N TYR A 123 -8.02 -7.76 -7.26
CA TYR A 123 -6.86 -8.62 -7.47
C TYR A 123 -5.74 -8.28 -6.50
N TYR A 124 -4.99 -9.28 -6.11
CA TYR A 124 -3.79 -9.10 -5.30
C TYR A 124 -2.63 -9.71 -6.07
N LEU A 125 -1.61 -8.90 -6.33
CA LEU A 125 -0.36 -9.38 -6.90
C LEU A 125 0.66 -9.44 -5.79
N ILE A 126 1.09 -10.65 -5.47
CA ILE A 126 2.00 -10.84 -4.35
C ILE A 126 3.40 -11.06 -4.89
N LEU A 127 4.28 -10.11 -4.59
CA LEU A 127 5.66 -10.22 -5.01
C LEU A 127 6.44 -11.05 -4.01
N ASN A 128 7.41 -11.79 -4.51
CA ASN A 128 8.11 -12.74 -3.69
C ASN A 128 9.59 -12.45 -3.74
N THR A 129 10.28 -12.64 -2.64
CA THR A 129 11.72 -12.45 -2.61
C THR A 129 12.47 -13.50 -3.42
N ASP A 130 11.79 -14.55 -3.85
CA ASP A 130 12.43 -15.54 -4.68
C ASP A 130 12.61 -15.09 -6.12
N ILE A 131 11.98 -13.99 -6.51
CA ILE A 131 12.09 -13.51 -7.87
C ILE A 131 13.48 -12.92 -8.09
N PRO A 132 14.23 -13.39 -9.08
CA PRO A 132 15.57 -12.84 -9.27
C PRO A 132 15.55 -11.40 -9.72
N TRP A 133 16.47 -10.63 -9.20
CA TRP A 133 16.57 -9.25 -9.58
C TRP A 133 17.25 -9.06 -10.91
N ALA A 134 17.85 -10.05 -11.43
CA ALA A 134 18.51 -9.93 -12.69
C ALA A 134 17.62 -9.46 -13.79
N VAL A 135 16.48 -9.60 -13.57
CA VAL A 135 15.64 -9.14 -14.55
C VAL A 135 15.72 -7.71 -14.75
N SER A 136 16.19 -7.29 -14.63
CA SER A 136 16.26 -6.25 -14.51
C SER A 136 16.58 -5.44 -14.72
N TYR A 137 17.08 -5.36 -14.90
CA TYR A 137 17.52 -4.63 -14.75
C TYR A 137 17.47 -4.01 -15.34
N THR A 138 17.55 -4.07 -15.71
CA THR A 138 17.57 -3.71 -16.02
C THR A 138 16.97 -3.08 -15.93
N HIS A 139 16.80 -2.98 -15.95
CA HIS A 139 16.25 -2.85 -15.52
C HIS A 139 15.72 -2.60 -14.62
N LEU A 140 15.42 -2.85 -14.60
CA LEU A 140 15.12 -2.71 -13.37
C LEU A 140 16.13 -2.94 -12.52
N ARG A 141 16.97 -3.12 -12.36
CA ARG A 141 17.63 -3.41 -11.58
C ARG A 141 18.38 -3.14 -11.14
N ALA A 142 18.45 -3.15 -10.81
CA ALA A 142 18.84 -3.19 -10.23
C ALA A 142 19.27 -3.30 -9.25
N HIS A 143 19.59 -3.57 -8.85
CA HIS A 143 19.93 -3.82 -7.87
C HIS A 143 19.96 -4.53 -6.98
N GLU A 144 20.07 -4.54 -6.70
CA GLU A 144 20.22 -5.22 -5.54
C GLU A 144 20.37 -6.59 -5.81
N THR A 145 20.90 -7.34 -5.03
CA THR A 145 21.13 -8.72 -5.26
C THR A 145 20.04 -9.50 -4.66
N PRO A 146 19.74 -10.64 -5.25
CA PRO A 146 18.84 -11.58 -4.59
C PRO A 146 19.55 -12.12 -3.43
N GLU A 147 19.08 -11.93 -2.30
CA GLU A 147 19.72 -12.31 -1.16
C GLU A 147 19.40 -13.58 -0.72
N HIS A 148 18.78 -14.37 -1.40
CA HIS A 148 18.61 -15.68 -0.90
C HIS A 148 19.63 -16.62 -1.37
#